data_72fe6ef0fb8b38aa0654bf6a9e1995b8
#
_entry.id   72fe6ef0fb8b38aa0654bf6a9e1995b8
#
_cell.length_a   1.000
_cell.length_b   1.000
_cell.length_c   1.000
_cell.angle_alpha   90.00
_cell.angle_beta   90.00
_cell.angle_gamma   90.00
#
_symmetry.space_group_name_H-M   'P 1'
#
loop_
_entity.id
_entity.type
_entity.pdbx_description
1 polymer ?
#
loop_
_entity_poly.entity_id
_entity_poly.type
_entity_poly.pdbx_seq_one_letter_code
_entity_poly.pdbx_strand_id
1 'polypeptide(L)'
;AHIKADKDNIPLFGWAEDGWLTLCNSPTVNHADVVNWFVDMRKRGFKIRQVGHDRKFCREYFLGMRQAGFKILDQPQYYYRKSEGFRHIEAAAKNGKLYYLHSEAYEYCVENVSAVEKTDDAIQYDKIQPEHRIDLFDASVFACIRYLDNMEKSEKARKWFGEETK
;
A
#
# COMPACT_ATOMS: atom_id res chain seq x y z
N ALA A 1 -5.27 20.91 4.40
CA ALA A 1 -6.36 19.90 4.34
C ALA A 1 -7.67 20.54 3.89
N HIS A 2 -8.17 21.61 4.55
CA HIS A 2 -9.44 22.26 4.20
C HIS A 2 -9.56 22.61 2.70
N ILE A 3 -8.64 23.40 2.18
CA ILE A 3 -8.68 23.86 0.77
C ILE A 3 -8.76 22.67 -0.21
N LYS A 4 -8.11 21.56 0.11
CA LYS A 4 -8.10 20.39 -0.75
C LYS A 4 -9.36 19.56 -0.62
N ALA A 5 -9.90 19.40 0.59
CA ALA A 5 -11.15 18.72 0.82
C ALA A 5 -12.30 19.42 0.08
N ASP A 6 -12.40 20.75 0.22
CA ASP A 6 -13.44 21.54 -0.43
C ASP A 6 -13.30 21.51 -1.97
N LYS A 7 -12.07 21.62 -2.48
CA LYS A 7 -11.82 21.61 -3.92
C LYS A 7 -12.11 20.27 -4.58
N ASP A 8 -11.70 19.19 -3.93
CA ASP A 8 -11.78 17.84 -4.49
C ASP A 8 -13.04 17.10 -4.00
N ASN A 9 -13.89 17.75 -3.19
CA ASN A 9 -15.10 17.18 -2.56
C ASN A 9 -14.82 15.85 -1.83
N ILE A 10 -13.70 15.77 -1.09
CA ILE A 10 -13.28 14.59 -0.37
C ILE A 10 -13.59 14.79 1.12
N PRO A 11 -14.30 13.87 1.81
CA PRO A 11 -14.68 14.00 3.21
C PRO A 11 -13.52 13.73 4.18
N LEU A 12 -12.39 14.44 4.01
CA LEU A 12 -11.15 14.22 4.79
C LEU A 12 -11.34 14.38 6.29
N PHE A 13 -12.23 15.28 6.71
CA PHE A 13 -12.48 15.53 8.14
C PHE A 13 -13.33 14.41 8.76
N GLY A 14 -14.37 13.93 8.07
CA GLY A 14 -15.14 12.76 8.47
C GLY A 14 -14.25 11.54 8.63
N TRP A 15 -13.38 11.27 7.64
CA TRP A 15 -12.43 10.16 7.74
C TRP A 15 -11.42 10.30 8.89
N ALA A 16 -11.07 11.55 9.26
CA ALA A 16 -10.22 11.77 10.42
C ALA A 16 -10.97 11.54 11.74
N GLU A 17 -12.22 11.95 11.83
CA GLU A 17 -13.10 11.70 12.99
C GLU A 17 -13.35 10.20 13.19
N ASP A 18 -13.55 9.45 12.10
CA ASP A 18 -13.71 8.00 12.10
C ASP A 18 -12.39 7.22 12.31
N GLY A 19 -11.26 7.91 12.39
CA GLY A 19 -9.95 7.32 12.63
C GLY A 19 -9.30 6.67 11.41
N TRP A 20 -9.85 6.87 10.19
CA TRP A 20 -9.25 6.36 8.94
C TRP A 20 -8.12 7.23 8.40
N LEU A 21 -8.02 8.47 8.88
CA LEU A 21 -7.05 9.45 8.42
C LEU A 21 -6.45 10.20 9.60
N THR A 22 -5.14 10.47 9.54
CA THR A 22 -4.47 11.37 10.47
C THR A 22 -4.15 12.70 9.77
N LEU A 23 -4.72 13.79 10.25
CA LEU A 23 -4.42 15.13 9.74
C LEU A 23 -3.11 15.65 10.35
N CYS A 24 -2.19 16.09 9.49
CA CYS A 24 -0.94 16.71 9.93
C CYS A 24 -1.15 18.20 10.25
N ASN A 25 -0.55 18.68 11.33
CA ASN A 25 -0.53 20.10 11.70
C ASN A 25 0.56 20.91 10.96
N SER A 26 0.95 20.47 9.76
CA SER A 26 2.02 21.07 8.96
C SER A 26 1.61 21.13 7.48
N PRO A 27 2.19 22.03 6.68
CA PRO A 27 1.91 22.13 5.24
C PRO A 27 2.26 20.86 4.44
N THR A 28 3.21 20.08 4.95
CA THR A 28 3.67 18.82 4.37
C THR A 28 3.64 17.69 5.40
N VAL A 29 3.54 16.46 4.94
CA VAL A 29 3.61 15.29 5.83
C VAL A 29 5.00 15.22 6.47
N ASN A 30 5.05 15.16 7.80
CA ASN A 30 6.28 14.93 8.53
C ASN A 30 6.64 13.45 8.48
N HIS A 31 7.80 13.12 7.93
CA HIS A 31 8.26 11.74 7.78
C HIS A 31 8.42 11.03 9.13
N ALA A 32 8.80 11.75 10.19
CA ALA A 32 8.92 11.18 11.53
C ALA A 32 7.57 10.70 12.08
N ASP A 33 6.47 11.40 11.79
CA ASP A 33 5.14 10.99 12.23
C ASP A 33 4.71 9.68 11.57
N VAL A 34 5.05 9.50 10.29
CA VAL A 34 4.79 8.25 9.57
C VAL A 34 5.61 7.09 10.16
N VAL A 35 6.90 7.33 10.47
CA VAL A 35 7.75 6.32 11.12
C VAL A 35 7.19 5.95 12.50
N ASN A 36 6.77 6.93 13.29
CA ASN A 36 6.17 6.73 14.61
C ASN A 36 4.89 5.90 14.53
N TRP A 37 4.06 6.14 13.52
CA TRP A 37 2.87 5.32 13.27
C TRP A 37 3.23 3.83 13.09
N PHE A 38 4.25 3.51 12.29
CA PHE A 38 4.72 2.13 12.15
C PHE A 38 5.25 1.54 13.45
N VAL A 39 5.98 2.35 14.25
CA VAL A 39 6.44 1.93 15.58
C VAL A 39 5.27 1.60 16.50
N ASP A 40 4.22 2.41 16.49
CA ASP A 40 3.02 2.20 17.31
C ASP A 40 2.22 0.98 16.85
N MET A 41 2.10 0.74 15.54
CA MET A 41 1.51 -0.50 15.03
C MET A 41 2.27 -1.73 15.53
N ARG A 42 3.61 -1.70 15.55
CA ARG A 42 4.43 -2.78 16.10
C ARG A 42 4.20 -2.97 17.61
N LYS A 43 4.08 -1.89 18.39
CA LYS A 43 3.74 -1.95 19.83
C LYS A 43 2.34 -2.55 20.06
N ARG A 44 1.40 -2.31 19.16
CA ARG A 44 0.04 -2.89 19.17
C ARG A 44 0.02 -4.37 18.77
N GLY A 45 1.18 -4.98 18.45
CA GLY A 45 1.32 -6.41 18.17
C GLY A 45 1.35 -6.78 16.68
N PHE A 46 1.29 -5.81 15.77
CA PHE A 46 1.39 -6.10 14.32
C PHE A 46 2.82 -6.51 13.96
N LYS A 47 2.98 -7.70 13.37
CA LYS A 47 4.26 -8.22 12.89
C LYS A 47 4.54 -7.72 11.48
N ILE A 48 5.06 -6.51 11.35
CA ILE A 48 5.39 -5.88 10.08
C ILE A 48 6.68 -6.53 9.54
N ARG A 49 6.56 -7.38 8.54
CA ARG A 49 7.66 -8.15 7.97
C ARG A 49 8.52 -7.35 7.00
N GLN A 50 7.88 -6.59 6.15
CA GLN A 50 8.51 -5.73 5.14
C GLN A 50 7.62 -4.53 4.83
N VAL A 51 8.24 -3.45 4.38
CA VAL A 51 7.56 -2.26 3.88
C VAL A 51 8.07 -1.99 2.47
N GLY A 52 7.17 -1.99 1.48
CA GLY A 52 7.45 -1.53 0.12
C GLY A 52 7.33 -0.01 0.06
N HIS A 53 8.28 0.66 -0.59
CA HIS A 53 8.32 2.11 -0.64
C HIS A 53 8.92 2.63 -1.95
N ASP A 54 8.29 3.63 -2.56
CA ASP A 54 8.90 4.38 -3.66
C ASP A 54 9.92 5.39 -3.10
N ARG A 55 11.20 5.07 -3.29
CA ARG A 55 12.33 5.83 -2.73
C ARG A 55 12.58 7.18 -3.42
N LYS A 56 11.92 7.45 -4.53
CA LYS A 56 12.21 8.59 -5.40
C LYS A 56 12.15 9.95 -4.69
N PHE A 57 11.24 10.11 -3.73
CA PHE A 57 10.95 11.41 -3.11
C PHE A 57 11.14 11.48 -1.59
N CYS A 58 11.48 10.38 -0.92
CA CYS A 58 11.39 10.29 0.54
C CYS A 58 12.60 9.60 1.17
N ARG A 59 13.81 10.10 0.89
CA ARG A 59 15.05 9.53 1.46
C ARG A 59 15.05 9.53 3.00
N GLU A 60 14.58 10.60 3.61
CA GLU A 60 14.53 10.74 5.08
C GLU A 60 13.61 9.70 5.72
N TYR A 61 12.43 9.48 5.13
CA TYR A 61 11.52 8.44 5.56
C TYR A 61 12.19 7.05 5.50
N PHE A 62 12.87 6.75 4.38
CA PHE A 62 13.57 5.48 4.21
C PHE A 62 14.64 5.26 5.30
N LEU A 63 15.42 6.29 5.61
CA LEU A 63 16.44 6.23 6.67
C LEU A 63 15.81 6.08 8.05
N GLY A 64 14.77 6.84 8.36
CA GLY A 64 14.04 6.76 9.62
C GLY A 64 13.44 5.38 9.87
N MET A 65 12.83 4.77 8.85
CA MET A 65 12.29 3.41 8.94
C MET A 65 13.40 2.37 9.23
N ARG A 66 14.55 2.49 8.58
CA ARG A 66 15.70 1.59 8.85
C ARG A 66 16.25 1.78 10.26
N GLN A 67 16.40 3.01 10.73
CA GLN A 67 16.81 3.33 12.09
C GLN A 67 15.84 2.77 13.14
N ALA A 68 14.53 2.80 12.84
CA ALA A 68 13.50 2.20 13.68
C ALA A 68 13.45 0.66 13.59
N GLY A 69 14.34 0.03 12.80
CA GLY A 69 14.47 -1.42 12.68
C GLY A 69 13.45 -2.08 11.75
N PHE A 70 12.84 -1.32 10.82
CA PHE A 70 11.98 -1.89 9.80
C PHE A 70 12.76 -2.32 8.56
N LYS A 71 12.37 -3.45 7.98
CA LYS A 71 12.86 -3.90 6.68
C LYS A 71 12.10 -3.17 5.58
N ILE A 72 12.60 -1.99 5.21
CA ILE A 72 12.07 -1.20 4.11
C ILE A 72 12.83 -1.51 2.82
N LEU A 73 12.10 -1.71 1.73
CA LEU A 73 12.63 -2.08 0.43
C LEU A 73 12.13 -1.10 -0.62
N ASP A 74 12.98 -0.81 -1.59
CA ASP A 74 12.59 -0.06 -2.77
C ASP A 74 11.54 -0.85 -3.56
N GLN A 75 10.45 -0.19 -3.91
CA GLN A 75 9.34 -0.75 -4.65
C GLN A 75 9.18 0.00 -5.98
N PRO A 76 9.76 -0.54 -7.07
CA PRO A 76 9.63 0.07 -8.39
C PRO A 76 8.18 0.21 -8.84
N GLN A 77 7.85 1.36 -9.44
CA GLN A 77 6.51 1.73 -9.92
C GLN A 77 6.21 1.20 -11.32
N TYR A 78 6.92 0.20 -11.80
CA TYR A 78 6.69 -0.37 -13.13
C TYR A 78 5.31 -1.04 -13.22
N TYR A 79 4.55 -0.77 -14.28
CA TYR A 79 3.17 -1.26 -14.45
C TYR A 79 3.08 -2.79 -14.41
N TYR A 80 4.04 -3.52 -15.00
CA TYR A 80 4.05 -4.99 -14.98
C TYR A 80 4.20 -5.57 -13.56
N ARG A 81 4.97 -4.91 -12.68
CA ARG A 81 5.08 -5.30 -11.25
C ARG A 81 3.81 -4.98 -10.49
N LYS A 82 3.23 -3.82 -10.74
CA LYS A 82 1.95 -3.42 -10.16
C LYS A 82 0.81 -4.32 -10.63
N SER A 83 0.87 -4.80 -11.89
CA SER A 83 -0.09 -5.75 -12.45
C SER A 83 -0.18 -7.06 -11.65
N GLU A 84 0.95 -7.61 -11.19
CA GLU A 84 0.94 -8.82 -10.34
C GLU A 84 0.12 -8.61 -9.05
N GLY A 85 0.40 -7.55 -8.31
CA GLY A 85 -0.31 -7.23 -7.09
C GLY A 85 -1.78 -6.94 -7.33
N PHE A 86 -2.10 -6.18 -8.39
CA PHE A 86 -3.46 -5.88 -8.81
C PHE A 86 -4.26 -7.17 -9.08
N ARG A 87 -3.75 -8.05 -9.97
CA ARG A 87 -4.43 -9.31 -10.32
C ARG A 87 -4.63 -10.22 -9.12
N HIS A 88 -3.69 -10.24 -8.18
CA HIS A 88 -3.85 -11.05 -6.97
C HIS A 88 -4.96 -10.49 -6.07
N ILE A 89 -5.03 -9.18 -5.87
CA ILE A 89 -6.11 -8.53 -5.11
C ILE A 89 -7.46 -8.74 -5.79
N GLU A 90 -7.53 -8.55 -7.10
CA GLU A 90 -8.73 -8.76 -7.91
C GLU A 90 -9.23 -10.21 -7.79
N ALA A 91 -8.33 -11.18 -7.95
CA ALA A 91 -8.66 -12.59 -7.81
C ALA A 91 -9.13 -12.94 -6.38
N ALA A 92 -8.48 -12.38 -5.35
CA ALA A 92 -8.91 -12.57 -3.98
C ALA A 92 -10.30 -11.99 -3.73
N ALA A 93 -10.60 -10.80 -4.28
CA ALA A 93 -11.91 -10.17 -4.17
C ALA A 93 -13.00 -11.00 -4.88
N LYS A 94 -12.76 -11.42 -6.13
CA LYS A 94 -13.68 -12.27 -6.91
C LYS A 94 -13.99 -13.61 -6.23
N ASN A 95 -13.02 -14.16 -5.49
CA ASN A 95 -13.17 -15.44 -4.78
C ASN A 95 -13.65 -15.28 -3.32
N GLY A 96 -14.04 -14.09 -2.88
CA GLY A 96 -14.48 -13.81 -1.51
C GLY A 96 -13.40 -14.05 -0.45
N LYS A 97 -12.13 -13.91 -0.82
CA LYS A 97 -10.94 -14.11 0.04
C LYS A 97 -10.22 -12.80 0.41
N LEU A 98 -10.76 -11.67 0.00
CA LEU A 98 -10.28 -10.35 0.39
C LEU A 98 -11.08 -9.86 1.59
N TYR A 99 -10.40 -9.59 2.69
CA TYR A 99 -11.00 -9.07 3.91
C TYR A 99 -10.40 -7.69 4.21
N TYR A 100 -11.26 -6.70 4.48
CA TYR A 100 -10.88 -5.35 4.83
C TYR A 100 -11.88 -4.74 5.83
N LEU A 101 -11.55 -3.62 6.44
CA LEU A 101 -12.32 -3.03 7.55
C LEU A 101 -13.52 -2.17 7.11
N HIS A 102 -13.95 -2.22 5.86
CA HIS A 102 -15.00 -1.34 5.31
C HIS A 102 -14.73 0.15 5.59
N SER A 103 -13.48 0.55 5.38
CA SER A 103 -13.06 1.94 5.49
C SER A 103 -13.54 2.71 4.27
N GLU A 104 -14.36 3.74 4.47
CA GLU A 104 -14.82 4.63 3.39
C GLU A 104 -13.65 5.25 2.62
N ALA A 105 -12.56 5.58 3.30
CA ALA A 105 -11.35 6.09 2.67
C ALA A 105 -10.71 5.07 1.70
N TYR A 106 -10.75 3.78 2.05
CA TYR A 106 -10.26 2.72 1.17
C TYR A 106 -11.20 2.49 0.00
N GLU A 107 -12.50 2.41 0.25
CA GLU A 107 -13.52 2.22 -0.78
C GLU A 107 -13.48 3.37 -1.80
N TYR A 108 -13.40 4.61 -1.34
CA TYR A 108 -13.17 5.77 -2.20
C TYR A 108 -11.93 5.59 -3.10
N CYS A 109 -10.81 5.11 -2.56
CA CYS A 109 -9.61 4.90 -3.37
C CYS A 109 -9.81 3.79 -4.41
N VAL A 110 -10.53 2.72 -4.10
CA VAL A 110 -10.84 1.63 -5.03
C VAL A 110 -11.77 2.11 -6.16
N GLU A 111 -12.82 2.84 -5.83
CA GLU A 111 -13.79 3.37 -6.80
C GLU A 111 -13.16 4.34 -7.82
N ASN A 112 -12.06 4.98 -7.45
CA ASN A 112 -11.35 5.93 -8.30
C ASN A 112 -10.23 5.31 -9.13
N VAL A 113 -10.10 3.98 -9.14
CA VAL A 113 -9.14 3.26 -9.98
C VAL A 113 -9.73 2.96 -11.34
N SER A 114 -9.04 3.37 -12.40
CA SER A 114 -9.27 2.90 -13.78
C SER A 114 -8.17 1.93 -14.16
N ALA A 115 -8.53 0.77 -14.71
CA ALA A 115 -7.58 -0.27 -15.10
C ALA A 115 -7.77 -0.62 -16.59
N VAL A 116 -6.64 -0.73 -17.29
CA VAL A 116 -6.59 -1.07 -18.71
C VAL A 116 -5.67 -2.27 -18.91
N GLU A 117 -6.14 -3.28 -19.60
CA GLU A 117 -5.34 -4.42 -20.02
C GLU A 117 -4.44 -4.04 -21.20
N LYS A 118 -3.17 -4.38 -21.12
CA LYS A 118 -2.17 -4.14 -22.15
C LYS A 118 -2.03 -5.37 -23.06
N THR A 119 -1.33 -5.21 -24.18
CA THR A 119 -1.09 -6.28 -25.19
C THR A 119 -0.26 -7.45 -24.64
N ASP A 120 0.43 -7.28 -23.52
CA ASP A 120 1.19 -8.31 -22.81
C ASP A 120 0.39 -8.95 -21.64
N ASP A 121 -0.92 -8.82 -21.66
CA ASP A 121 -1.84 -9.24 -20.60
C ASP A 121 -1.60 -8.58 -19.23
N ALA A 122 -0.70 -7.61 -19.14
CA ALA A 122 -0.48 -6.85 -17.91
C ALA A 122 -1.55 -5.79 -17.73
N ILE A 123 -1.91 -5.52 -16.48
CA ILE A 123 -2.83 -4.43 -16.11
C ILE A 123 -2.03 -3.17 -15.80
N GLN A 124 -2.36 -2.09 -16.49
CA GLN A 124 -1.97 -0.75 -16.07
C GLN A 124 -3.17 -0.06 -15.45
N TYR A 125 -3.03 0.44 -14.24
CA TYR A 125 -4.08 1.21 -13.59
C TYR A 125 -3.60 2.62 -13.23
N ASP A 126 -4.54 3.55 -13.18
CA ASP A 126 -4.34 4.95 -12.80
C ASP A 126 -5.65 5.51 -12.21
N LYS A 127 -5.64 6.76 -11.84
CA LYS A 127 -6.83 7.50 -11.38
C LYS A 127 -7.80 7.73 -12.53
N ILE A 128 -9.10 7.68 -12.24
CA ILE A 128 -10.14 8.08 -13.21
C ILE A 128 -10.03 9.55 -13.55
N GLN A 129 -9.79 10.41 -12.55
CA GLN A 129 -9.60 11.85 -12.71
C GLN A 129 -8.32 12.31 -12.00
N PRO A 130 -7.63 13.35 -12.47
CA PRO A 130 -6.37 13.82 -11.89
C PRO A 130 -6.46 14.21 -10.41
N GLU A 131 -7.59 14.74 -9.96
CA GLU A 131 -7.88 15.14 -8.58
C GLU A 131 -8.17 13.97 -7.64
N HIS A 132 -8.60 12.82 -8.16
CA HIS A 132 -8.90 11.64 -7.37
C HIS A 132 -7.68 11.06 -6.67
N ARG A 133 -7.92 10.32 -5.61
CA ARG A 133 -6.88 9.63 -4.84
C ARG A 133 -7.10 8.12 -4.90
N ILE A 134 -6.00 7.41 -5.13
CA ILE A 134 -5.94 5.94 -5.14
C ILE A 134 -4.85 5.40 -4.20
N ASP A 135 -4.34 6.25 -3.31
CA ASP A 135 -3.14 5.99 -2.54
C ASP A 135 -3.27 4.75 -1.64
N LEU A 136 -4.45 4.53 -1.02
CA LEU A 136 -4.67 3.34 -0.18
C LEU A 136 -4.76 2.06 -1.01
N PHE A 137 -5.36 2.12 -2.19
CA PHE A 137 -5.37 0.99 -3.12
C PHE A 137 -3.96 0.68 -3.62
N ASP A 138 -3.20 1.69 -4.02
CA ASP A 138 -1.82 1.54 -4.49
C ASP A 138 -0.90 0.97 -3.38
N ALA A 139 -1.08 1.41 -2.14
CA ALA A 139 -0.40 0.84 -0.97
C ALA A 139 -0.73 -0.64 -0.76
N SER A 140 -1.98 -1.05 -0.99
CA SER A 140 -2.41 -2.46 -0.93
C SER A 140 -1.73 -3.30 -2.01
N VAL A 141 -1.62 -2.77 -3.23
CA VAL A 141 -0.88 -3.41 -4.33
C VAL A 141 0.59 -3.60 -3.96
N PHE A 142 1.23 -2.58 -3.36
CA PHE A 142 2.62 -2.69 -2.90
C PHE A 142 2.79 -3.73 -1.81
N ALA A 143 1.90 -3.76 -0.84
CA ALA A 143 1.91 -4.77 0.23
C ALA A 143 1.73 -6.17 -0.34
N CYS A 144 0.85 -6.34 -1.32
CA CYS A 144 0.62 -7.60 -2.02
C CYS A 144 1.86 -8.08 -2.77
N ILE A 145 2.55 -7.21 -3.52
CA ILE A 145 3.82 -7.54 -4.20
C ILE A 145 4.87 -8.01 -3.18
N ARG A 146 5.00 -7.33 -2.03
CA ARG A 146 5.93 -7.77 -0.97
C ARG A 146 5.57 -9.13 -0.40
N TYR A 147 4.28 -9.41 -0.26
CA TYR A 147 3.79 -10.72 0.16
C TYR A 147 4.17 -11.82 -0.85
N LEU A 148 3.89 -11.62 -2.13
CA LEU A 148 4.21 -12.56 -3.21
C LEU A 148 5.71 -12.84 -3.29
N ASP A 149 6.55 -11.80 -3.28
CA ASP A 149 8.02 -11.93 -3.28
C ASP A 149 8.54 -12.73 -2.06
N ASN A 150 7.89 -12.62 -0.91
CA ASN A 150 8.26 -13.38 0.28
C ASN A 150 7.85 -14.85 0.18
N MET A 151 6.68 -15.13 -0.37
CA MET A 151 6.21 -16.50 -0.60
C MET A 151 7.15 -17.23 -1.55
N GLU A 152 7.49 -16.64 -2.68
CA GLU A 152 8.39 -17.22 -3.67
C GLU A 152 9.77 -17.55 -3.08
N LYS A 153 10.33 -16.63 -2.28
CA LYS A 153 11.60 -16.85 -1.60
C LYS A 153 11.53 -17.99 -0.58
N SER A 154 10.42 -18.07 0.15
CA SER A 154 10.19 -19.13 1.13
C SER A 154 10.06 -20.49 0.48
N GLU A 155 9.36 -20.59 -0.65
CA GLU A 155 9.26 -21.84 -1.43
C GLU A 155 10.61 -22.27 -2.03
N LYS A 156 11.37 -21.33 -2.60
CA LYS A 156 12.73 -21.62 -3.10
C LYS A 156 13.64 -22.10 -1.98
N ALA A 157 13.58 -21.51 -0.79
CA ALA A 157 14.35 -21.96 0.36
C ALA A 157 13.95 -23.37 0.81
N ARG A 158 12.66 -23.68 0.90
CA ARG A 158 12.18 -25.03 1.25
C ARG A 158 12.65 -26.08 0.26
N LYS A 159 12.53 -25.81 -1.05
CA LYS A 159 13.04 -26.74 -2.10
C LYS A 159 14.55 -26.93 -2.00
N TRP A 160 15.30 -25.89 -1.68
CA TRP A 160 16.75 -25.97 -1.52
C TRP A 160 17.19 -26.83 -0.34
N PHE A 161 16.46 -26.77 0.79
CA PHE A 161 16.75 -27.52 2.00
C PHE A 161 16.06 -28.91 2.03
N GLY A 162 15.38 -29.34 0.96
CA GLY A 162 14.78 -30.67 0.85
C GLY A 162 13.54 -30.89 1.71
N GLU A 163 12.90 -29.84 2.18
CA GLU A 163 11.59 -29.95 2.85
C GLU A 163 10.50 -30.11 1.79
N GLU A 164 10.22 -31.37 1.43
CA GLU A 164 9.06 -31.72 0.62
C GLU A 164 7.79 -31.39 1.42
N THR A 165 6.92 -30.60 0.82
CA THR A 165 5.54 -30.38 1.32
C THR A 165 4.78 -31.69 1.28
N LYS A 166 4.48 -32.27 2.47
CA LYS A 166 3.48 -33.31 2.63
C LYS A 166 2.09 -32.70 2.58
#